data_9913f1ea7b77e2b50d31491577ed0358
#
_entry.id   9913f1ea7b77e2b50d31491577ed0358
#
_cell.length_a   1.000
_cell.length_b   1.000
_cell.length_c   1.000
_cell.angle_alpha   90.00
_cell.angle_beta   90.00
_cell.angle_gamma   90.00
#
_symmetry.space_group_name_H-M   'P 1'
#
loop_
_entity.id
_entity.type
_entity.pdbx_description
1 polymer ?
#
loop_
_entity_poly.entity_id
_entity_poly.type
_entity_poly.pdbx_seq_one_letter_code
_entity_poly.pdbx_strand_id
1 'polypeptide(L)' 'PLDPVDVAAAATTPEMASEMYLASVLMVDEEQFMERAYLDELARQLKLDPQLKAELESQVRGVSA' A
#
# COMPACT_ATOMS: atom_id res chain seq x y z
N PRO A 1 10.23 -9.27 6.60
CA PRO A 1 9.33 -8.59 5.64
C PRO A 1 10.10 -8.09 4.43
N LEU A 2 9.40 -7.95 3.33
CA LEU A 2 10.01 -7.46 2.10
C LEU A 2 10.34 -5.98 2.21
N ASP A 3 11.44 -5.59 1.56
CA ASP A 3 11.83 -4.19 1.48
C ASP A 3 10.83 -3.45 0.58
N PRO A 4 10.21 -2.37 1.06
CA PRO A 4 9.22 -1.66 0.23
C PRO A 4 9.83 -1.10 -1.06
N VAL A 5 11.12 -0.79 -1.08
CA VAL A 5 11.79 -0.33 -2.30
C VAL A 5 11.78 -1.44 -3.35
N ASP A 6 12.10 -2.66 -2.93
CA ASP A 6 12.12 -3.80 -3.84
C ASP A 6 10.72 -4.14 -4.34
N VAL A 7 9.73 -4.07 -3.45
CA VAL A 7 8.34 -4.33 -3.83
C VAL A 7 7.88 -3.29 -4.84
N ALA A 8 8.15 -2.02 -4.58
CA ALA A 8 7.73 -0.93 -5.47
C ALA A 8 8.40 -1.02 -6.84
N ALA A 9 9.62 -1.55 -6.92
CA ALA A 9 10.35 -1.66 -8.17
C ALA A 9 9.64 -2.57 -9.17
N ALA A 10 8.77 -3.45 -8.71
CA ALA A 10 8.02 -4.34 -9.59
C ALA A 10 6.86 -3.65 -10.29
N ALA A 11 6.45 -2.48 -9.81
CA ALA A 11 5.33 -1.75 -10.41
C ALA A 11 5.85 -0.92 -11.58
N THR A 12 5.33 -1.19 -12.78
CA THR A 12 5.78 -0.50 -14.00
C THR A 12 4.75 0.48 -14.53
N THR A 13 3.54 0.49 -13.99
CA THR A 13 2.48 1.43 -14.39
C THR A 13 1.77 1.94 -13.14
N PRO A 14 1.09 3.11 -13.23
CA PRO A 14 0.30 3.59 -12.11
C PRO A 14 -0.79 2.60 -11.66
N GLU A 15 -1.37 1.87 -12.61
CA GLU A 15 -2.39 0.88 -12.28
C GLU A 15 -1.80 -0.26 -11.47
N MET A 16 -0.62 -0.73 -11.86
CA MET A 16 0.08 -1.77 -11.10
C MET A 16 0.48 -1.27 -9.72
N ALA A 17 0.88 -0.01 -9.62
CA ALA A 17 1.25 0.57 -8.32
C ALA A 17 0.06 0.56 -7.36
N SER A 18 -1.13 0.95 -7.85
CA SER A 18 -2.33 0.96 -7.04
C SER A 18 -2.72 -0.46 -6.61
N GLU A 19 -2.69 -1.40 -7.54
CA GLU A 19 -3.03 -2.78 -7.24
C GLU A 19 -2.07 -3.40 -6.24
N MET A 20 -0.79 -3.11 -6.39
CA MET A 20 0.24 -3.62 -5.50
C MET A 20 0.06 -3.06 -4.09
N TYR A 21 -0.24 -1.78 -3.98
CA TYR A 21 -0.48 -1.17 -2.68
C TYR A 21 -1.72 -1.77 -2.03
N LEU A 22 -2.79 -1.92 -2.79
CA LEU A 22 -4.02 -2.49 -2.28
C LEU A 22 -3.80 -3.91 -1.76
N ALA A 23 -3.09 -4.74 -2.53
CA ALA A 23 -2.76 -6.09 -2.10
C ALA A 23 -1.95 -6.09 -0.81
N SER A 24 -0.99 -5.15 -0.69
CA SER A 24 -0.16 -5.06 0.50
C SER A 24 -0.98 -4.69 1.74
N VAL A 25 -1.92 -3.76 1.59
CA VAL A 25 -2.79 -3.37 2.70
C VAL A 25 -3.64 -4.54 3.16
N LEU A 26 -4.15 -5.34 2.20
CA LEU A 26 -4.96 -6.50 2.55
C LEU A 26 -4.18 -7.58 3.31
N MET A 27 -2.87 -7.61 3.14
CA MET A 27 -2.03 -8.66 3.73
C MET A 27 -1.48 -8.31 5.10
N VAL A 28 -1.53 -7.06 5.51
CA VAL A 28 -0.96 -6.66 6.79
C VAL A 28 -2.07 -6.32 7.78
N ASP A 29 -1.72 -6.44 9.06
CA ASP A 29 -2.60 -6.06 10.15
C ASP A 29 -2.35 -4.59 10.45
N GLU A 30 -3.25 -3.73 10.03
CA GLU A 30 -3.08 -2.29 10.16
C GLU A 30 -3.10 -1.79 11.61
N GLU A 31 -3.39 -2.67 12.55
CA GLU A 31 -3.31 -2.33 13.96
C GLU A 31 -1.86 -2.25 14.44
N GLN A 32 -0.93 -2.83 13.70
CA GLN A 32 0.46 -2.87 14.09
C GLN A 32 1.20 -1.63 13.59
N PHE A 33 1.87 -0.94 14.51
CA PHE A 33 2.58 0.28 14.15
C PHE A 33 3.63 0.03 13.05
N MET A 34 4.37 -1.07 13.17
CA MET A 34 5.42 -1.37 12.19
C MET A 34 4.84 -1.67 10.81
N GLU A 35 3.70 -2.31 10.77
CA GLU A 35 3.04 -2.58 9.50
C GLU A 35 2.52 -1.29 8.87
N ARG A 36 2.05 -0.35 9.69
CA ARG A 36 1.61 0.96 9.21
C ARG A 36 2.78 1.72 8.62
N ALA A 37 3.92 1.71 9.29
CA ALA A 37 5.13 2.37 8.80
C ALA A 37 5.57 1.76 7.46
N TYR A 38 5.47 0.44 7.34
CA TYR A 38 5.79 -0.24 6.08
C TYR A 38 4.88 0.24 4.96
N LEU A 39 3.57 0.31 5.22
CA LEU A 39 2.61 0.73 4.19
C LEU A 39 2.85 2.17 3.75
N ASP A 40 3.14 3.05 4.70
CA ASP A 40 3.40 4.45 4.36
C ASP A 40 4.65 4.58 3.49
N GLU A 41 5.70 3.82 3.80
CA GLU A 41 6.91 3.85 2.99
C GLU A 41 6.67 3.23 1.62
N LEU A 42 5.91 2.14 1.57
CA LEU A 42 5.57 1.50 0.29
C LEU A 42 4.82 2.46 -0.61
N ALA A 43 3.82 3.18 -0.06
CA ALA A 43 3.07 4.15 -0.84
C ALA A 43 3.98 5.22 -1.42
N ARG A 44 4.95 5.68 -0.63
CA ARG A 44 5.89 6.69 -1.08
C ARG A 44 6.78 6.17 -2.20
N GLN A 45 7.26 4.94 -2.08
CA GLN A 45 8.10 4.33 -3.12
C GLN A 45 7.32 4.05 -4.39
N LEU A 46 6.03 3.74 -4.27
CA LEU A 46 5.14 3.56 -5.42
C LEU A 46 4.72 4.89 -6.04
N LYS A 47 5.06 6.00 -5.39
CA LYS A 47 4.73 7.37 -5.85
C LYS A 47 3.23 7.59 -5.95
N LEU A 48 2.49 7.03 -5.00
CA LEU A 48 1.06 7.23 -4.95
C LEU A 48 0.72 8.64 -4.47
N ASP A 49 -0.25 9.26 -5.12
CA ASP A 49 -0.83 10.51 -4.65
C ASP A 49 -1.46 10.25 -3.28
N PRO A 50 -1.24 11.13 -2.30
CA PRO A 50 -1.82 10.93 -0.96
C PRO A 50 -3.33 10.72 -0.97
N GLN A 51 -4.05 11.38 -1.86
CA GLN A 51 -5.49 11.20 -1.95
C GLN A 51 -5.85 9.81 -2.46
N LEU A 52 -5.14 9.34 -3.47
CA LEU A 52 -5.34 7.98 -3.99
C LEU A 52 -5.00 6.94 -2.93
N LYS A 53 -3.90 7.14 -2.19
CA LYS A 53 -3.53 6.25 -1.09
C LYS A 53 -4.67 6.13 -0.08
N ALA A 54 -5.25 7.27 0.31
CA ALA A 54 -6.36 7.28 1.27
C ALA A 54 -7.59 6.56 0.72
N GLU A 55 -7.87 6.74 -0.57
CA GLU A 55 -9.00 6.07 -1.20
C GLU A 55 -8.83 4.56 -1.23
N LEU A 56 -7.63 4.09 -1.54
CA LEU A 56 -7.35 2.66 -1.57
C LEU A 56 -7.50 2.05 -0.18
N GLU A 57 -7.02 2.74 0.84
CA GLU A 57 -7.16 2.27 2.21
C GLU A 57 -8.62 2.24 2.64
N SER A 58 -9.40 3.20 2.17
CA SER A 58 -10.84 3.24 2.43
C SER A 58 -11.56 2.04 1.83
N GLN A 59 -11.16 1.64 0.63
CA GLN A 59 -11.75 0.47 -0.02
C GLN A 59 -11.52 -0.79 0.80
N VAL A 60 -10.32 -0.95 1.34
CA VAL A 60 -10.01 -2.11 2.16
C VAL A 60 -10.84 -2.10 3.44
N ARG A 61 -10.96 -0.95 4.10
CA ARG A 61 -11.77 -0.86 5.31
C ARG A 61 -13.23 -1.19 5.02
N GLY A 62 -13.74 -0.77 3.88
CA GLY A 62 -15.09 -1.08 3.47
C GLY A 62 -15.32 -2.57 3.28
N VAL A 63 -14.30 -3.27 2.76
CA VAL A 63 -14.38 -4.71 2.56
C VAL A 63 -14.26 -5.46 3.88
N SER A 64 -13.44 -4.97 4.80
CA SER A 64 -13.15 -5.64 6.07
C SER A 64 -14.20 -5.38 7.14
N ALA A 65 -14.99 -4.36 6.98
CA ALA A 65 -15.94 -3.93 8.02
C ALA A 65 -17.13 -4.89 8.17
#